data_a7bee0648ae7cef4d696f33750160413
#
_entry.id   a7bee0648ae7cef4d696f33750160413
#
_cell.length_a   1.000
_cell.length_b   1.000
_cell.length_c   1.000
_cell.angle_alpha   90.00
_cell.angle_beta   90.00
_cell.angle_gamma   90.00
#
_symmetry.space_group_name_H-M   'P 1'
#
loop_
_entity.id
_entity.type
_entity.pdbx_description
1 polymer ?
#
loop_
_entity_poly.entity_id
_entity_poly.type
_entity_poly.pdbx_seq_one_letter_code
_entity_poly.pdbx_strand_id
1 'polypeptide(L)'
;MSENITNAINKKTTKKYAILSSVIIILAIILVLTIFLKNRGYSLPALKAINSGITEIRINRGTNETAFIIIKLEDGKWTVNEKYNADLNIVASMTNALNSIQPVEIISRGDAEAEDREKYKLLDDESLNVIAIDDSSKEVRNIRFGMKSTLGNNVYSQIDKDKNIYLLGNLSSNPKDIFDKTEDDIINKTISSIRNDSINKIIISYNNKDYTLEKSEGATNWIKDNNSNININDLYGQVYTIANLKADGVIKEDLNKNSVLYKIEISADSNILSYEILNKNNTNNNYEVSLENDNNRYYITDATFTNLKEAIDNIINK
;
A
#
# COMPACT_ATOMS: atom_id res chain seq x y z
N MET A 1 -36.24 -39.36 -79.68
CA MET A 1 -36.05 -37.91 -79.43
C MET A 1 -36.44 -37.50 -77.99
N SER A 2 -37.39 -38.21 -77.34
CA SER A 2 -37.83 -37.90 -75.95
C SER A 2 -36.78 -38.27 -74.86
N GLU A 3 -35.96 -39.32 -74.97
CA GLU A 3 -34.92 -39.76 -73.98
C GLU A 3 -33.80 -38.77 -73.84
N ASN A 4 -33.36 -38.11 -74.92
CA ASN A 4 -32.28 -37.17 -74.87
C ASN A 4 -32.68 -35.86 -74.18
N ILE A 5 -33.96 -35.47 -74.26
CA ILE A 5 -34.51 -34.26 -73.57
C ILE A 5 -34.66 -34.54 -72.10
N THR A 6 -35.08 -35.72 -71.68
CA THR A 6 -35.23 -36.15 -70.26
C THR A 6 -33.86 -36.23 -69.58
N ASN A 7 -32.84 -36.77 -70.27
CA ASN A 7 -31.50 -36.82 -69.74
C ASN A 7 -30.84 -35.43 -69.62
N ALA A 8 -31.09 -34.52 -70.53
CA ALA A 8 -30.60 -33.13 -70.48
C ALA A 8 -31.26 -32.33 -69.32
N ILE A 9 -32.58 -32.54 -69.11
CA ILE A 9 -33.33 -31.88 -67.99
C ILE A 9 -32.83 -32.45 -66.65
N ASN A 10 -32.65 -33.75 -66.52
CA ASN A 10 -32.12 -34.40 -65.32
C ASN A 10 -30.68 -33.89 -65.02
N LYS A 11 -29.81 -33.78 -66.01
CA LYS A 11 -28.42 -33.29 -65.83
C LYS A 11 -28.39 -31.83 -65.41
N LYS A 12 -29.32 -30.99 -65.92
CA LYS A 12 -29.42 -29.56 -65.55
C LYS A 12 -29.96 -29.39 -64.14
N THR A 13 -30.93 -30.25 -63.74
CA THR A 13 -31.54 -30.29 -62.41
C THR A 13 -30.54 -30.79 -61.36
N THR A 14 -29.79 -31.85 -61.67
CA THR A 14 -28.73 -32.40 -60.78
C THR A 14 -27.62 -31.36 -60.54
N LYS A 15 -27.21 -30.63 -61.57
CA LYS A 15 -26.23 -29.50 -61.42
C LYS A 15 -26.76 -28.39 -60.53
N LYS A 16 -28.04 -28.03 -60.61
CA LYS A 16 -28.64 -27.03 -59.75
C LYS A 16 -28.67 -27.49 -58.28
N TYR A 17 -29.02 -28.75 -58.03
CA TYR A 17 -29.02 -29.32 -56.65
C TYR A 17 -27.58 -29.44 -56.13
N ALA A 18 -26.61 -29.80 -56.94
CA ALA A 18 -25.19 -29.82 -56.52
C ALA A 18 -24.66 -28.44 -56.13
N ILE A 19 -25.02 -27.41 -56.90
CA ILE A 19 -24.65 -25.99 -56.54
C ILE A 19 -25.38 -25.57 -55.25
N LEU A 20 -26.69 -25.87 -55.10
CA LEU A 20 -27.42 -25.51 -53.91
C LEU A 20 -26.87 -26.19 -52.66
N SER A 21 -26.54 -27.50 -52.76
CA SER A 21 -25.90 -28.26 -51.69
C SER A 21 -24.54 -27.69 -51.31
N SER A 22 -23.73 -27.29 -52.31
CA SER A 22 -22.41 -26.65 -52.03
C SER A 22 -22.56 -25.33 -51.30
N VAL A 23 -23.56 -24.51 -51.67
CA VAL A 23 -23.84 -23.24 -50.96
C VAL A 23 -24.26 -23.49 -49.50
N ILE A 24 -25.13 -24.48 -49.28
CA ILE A 24 -25.56 -24.85 -47.93
C ILE A 24 -24.40 -25.33 -47.08
N ILE A 25 -23.48 -26.14 -47.63
CA ILE A 25 -22.30 -26.63 -46.93
C ILE A 25 -21.37 -25.45 -46.56
N ILE A 26 -21.14 -24.53 -47.49
CA ILE A 26 -20.32 -23.34 -47.24
C ILE A 26 -20.93 -22.47 -46.15
N LEU A 27 -22.26 -22.25 -46.17
CA LEU A 27 -22.97 -21.48 -45.14
C LEU A 27 -22.89 -22.21 -43.77
N ALA A 28 -23.01 -23.52 -43.75
CA ALA A 28 -22.86 -24.30 -42.53
C ALA A 28 -21.43 -24.20 -41.94
N ILE A 29 -20.41 -24.24 -42.79
CA ILE A 29 -19.00 -24.05 -42.39
C ILE A 29 -18.76 -22.64 -41.83
N ILE A 30 -19.30 -21.63 -42.48
CA ILE A 30 -19.21 -20.22 -42.02
C ILE A 30 -19.93 -20.09 -40.66
N LEU A 31 -21.14 -20.70 -40.50
CA LEU A 31 -21.86 -20.67 -39.25
C LEU A 31 -21.06 -21.36 -38.12
N VAL A 32 -20.49 -22.55 -38.38
CA VAL A 32 -19.68 -23.29 -37.41
C VAL A 32 -18.44 -22.48 -37.06
N LEU A 33 -17.75 -21.90 -38.03
CA LEU A 33 -16.60 -21.05 -37.78
C LEU A 33 -16.96 -19.78 -36.98
N THR A 34 -18.12 -19.17 -37.27
CA THR A 34 -18.61 -18.00 -36.53
C THR A 34 -18.94 -18.38 -35.09
N ILE A 35 -19.61 -19.50 -34.87
CA ILE A 35 -19.91 -20.01 -33.52
C ILE A 35 -18.62 -20.39 -32.79
N PHE A 36 -17.66 -21.03 -33.47
CA PHE A 36 -16.38 -21.43 -32.87
C PHE A 36 -15.53 -20.22 -32.51
N LEU A 37 -15.48 -19.20 -33.38
CA LEU A 37 -14.78 -17.93 -33.11
C LEU A 37 -15.47 -17.12 -32.01
N LYS A 38 -16.81 -17.13 -31.96
CA LYS A 38 -17.58 -16.48 -30.90
C LYS A 38 -17.48 -17.21 -29.57
N ASN A 39 -17.38 -18.54 -29.59
CA ASN A 39 -17.18 -19.39 -28.41
C ASN A 39 -15.69 -19.63 -28.06
N ARG A 40 -14.75 -19.08 -28.79
CA ARG A 40 -13.42 -18.84 -28.23
C ARG A 40 -13.61 -17.84 -27.10
N GLY A 41 -13.93 -18.43 -25.94
CA GLY A 41 -14.28 -17.68 -24.77
C GLY A 41 -13.28 -16.55 -24.55
N TYR A 42 -13.79 -15.37 -24.33
CA TYR A 42 -13.06 -14.23 -23.82
C TYR A 42 -12.39 -14.67 -22.49
N SER A 43 -11.23 -15.32 -22.60
CA SER A 43 -10.46 -15.69 -21.42
C SER A 43 -9.56 -14.54 -21.05
N LEU A 44 -9.88 -13.90 -19.94
CA LEU A 44 -8.96 -12.97 -19.30
C LEU A 44 -7.67 -13.70 -18.96
N PRO A 45 -6.50 -13.10 -19.19
CA PRO A 45 -5.26 -13.67 -18.71
C PRO A 45 -5.30 -13.73 -17.19
N ALA A 46 -5.17 -14.93 -16.62
CA ALA A 46 -4.91 -15.05 -15.19
C ALA A 46 -3.48 -14.57 -14.91
N LEU A 47 -3.32 -13.60 -14.05
CA LEU A 47 -1.99 -13.21 -13.59
C LEU A 47 -1.37 -14.38 -12.83
N LYS A 48 -0.14 -14.72 -13.16
CA LYS A 48 0.60 -15.76 -12.43
C LYS A 48 0.72 -15.34 -10.97
N ALA A 49 0.48 -16.30 -10.07
CA ALA A 49 0.76 -16.09 -8.66
C ALA A 49 2.25 -15.78 -8.47
N ILE A 50 2.55 -14.84 -7.59
CA ILE A 50 3.93 -14.56 -7.18
C ILE A 50 4.27 -15.61 -6.12
N ASN A 51 5.04 -16.64 -6.51
CA ASN A 51 5.39 -17.75 -5.63
C ASN A 51 6.64 -17.48 -4.79
N SER A 52 7.51 -16.57 -5.26
CA SER A 52 8.66 -16.06 -4.53
C SER A 52 8.24 -14.89 -3.62
N GLY A 53 8.87 -14.78 -2.46
CA GLY A 53 8.61 -13.65 -1.57
C GLY A 53 9.00 -12.33 -2.24
N ILE A 54 8.11 -11.32 -2.19
CA ILE A 54 8.47 -9.96 -2.61
C ILE A 54 9.42 -9.39 -1.57
N THR A 55 10.57 -8.89 -2.03
CA THR A 55 11.59 -8.25 -1.17
C THR A 55 11.80 -6.78 -1.49
N GLU A 56 11.32 -6.32 -2.65
CA GLU A 56 11.43 -4.92 -3.04
C GLU A 56 10.20 -4.48 -3.84
N ILE A 57 9.72 -3.26 -3.56
CA ILE A 57 8.66 -2.60 -4.33
C ILE A 57 9.18 -1.23 -4.75
N ARG A 58 9.27 -0.99 -6.06
CA ARG A 58 9.61 0.32 -6.64
C ARG A 58 8.34 1.02 -7.10
N ILE A 59 8.20 2.28 -6.73
CA ILE A 59 7.04 3.11 -7.10
C ILE A 59 7.54 4.38 -7.76
N ASN A 60 7.13 4.59 -9.03
CA ASN A 60 7.45 5.77 -9.84
C ASN A 60 6.17 6.47 -10.24
N ARG A 61 6.16 7.80 -10.17
CA ARG A 61 5.06 8.66 -10.62
C ARG A 61 5.55 9.60 -11.70
N GLY A 62 5.11 9.35 -12.93
CA GLY A 62 5.53 10.16 -14.05
C GLY A 62 7.06 10.25 -14.20
N THR A 63 7.50 11.20 -15.00
CA THR A 63 8.94 11.48 -15.21
C THR A 63 9.50 12.53 -14.25
N ASN A 64 8.63 13.25 -13.53
CA ASN A 64 9.00 14.41 -12.71
C ASN A 64 8.96 14.16 -11.20
N GLU A 65 8.43 13.03 -10.74
CA GLU A 65 8.37 12.70 -9.32
C GLU A 65 9.47 11.72 -8.94
N THR A 66 10.09 11.99 -7.80
CA THR A 66 11.13 11.14 -7.22
C THR A 66 10.57 9.74 -6.98
N ALA A 67 11.17 8.76 -7.64
CA ALA A 67 10.89 7.36 -7.35
C ALA A 67 11.29 7.05 -5.90
N PHE A 68 10.51 6.26 -5.22
CA PHE A 68 10.92 5.69 -3.94
C PHE A 68 10.85 4.18 -3.95
N ILE A 69 11.66 3.57 -3.10
CA ILE A 69 11.87 2.13 -3.03
C ILE A 69 11.54 1.66 -1.62
N ILE A 70 10.77 0.58 -1.53
CA ILE A 70 10.48 -0.12 -0.29
C ILE A 70 11.23 -1.44 -0.34
N ILE A 71 12.18 -1.64 0.56
CA ILE A 71 13.05 -2.82 0.57
C ILE A 71 12.92 -3.56 1.89
N LYS A 72 12.87 -4.89 1.83
CA LYS A 72 12.97 -5.78 2.98
C LYS A 72 14.44 -6.10 3.25
N LEU A 73 14.91 -5.78 4.45
CA LEU A 73 16.27 -6.06 4.91
C LEU A 73 16.42 -7.54 5.32
N GLU A 74 17.66 -8.00 5.48
CA GLU A 74 17.99 -9.36 5.91
C GLU A 74 17.37 -9.73 7.27
N ASP A 75 17.23 -8.76 8.19
CA ASP A 75 16.57 -8.93 9.49
C ASP A 75 15.03 -8.99 9.41
N GLY A 76 14.49 -8.92 8.20
CA GLY A 76 13.06 -8.97 7.92
C GLY A 76 12.30 -7.65 8.04
N LYS A 77 12.98 -6.56 8.43
CA LYS A 77 12.40 -5.22 8.45
C LYS A 77 12.24 -4.66 7.04
N TRP A 78 11.23 -3.82 6.87
CA TRP A 78 11.02 -3.08 5.64
C TRP A 78 11.42 -1.62 5.81
N THR A 79 12.12 -1.08 4.82
CA THR A 79 12.58 0.31 4.82
C THR A 79 12.11 1.04 3.57
N VAL A 80 11.99 2.36 3.67
CA VAL A 80 11.75 3.28 2.56
C VAL A 80 13.05 3.99 2.25
N ASN A 81 13.50 3.88 0.98
CA ASN A 81 14.78 4.43 0.50
C ASN A 81 15.99 4.04 1.36
N GLU A 82 15.99 2.81 1.90
CA GLU A 82 17.02 2.26 2.78
C GLU A 82 17.31 3.10 4.04
N LYS A 83 16.46 4.07 4.33
CA LYS A 83 16.67 5.03 5.41
C LYS A 83 15.64 4.94 6.52
N TYR A 84 14.36 4.94 6.17
CA TYR A 84 13.27 5.01 7.14
C TYR A 84 12.58 3.67 7.29
N ASN A 85 12.20 3.28 8.50
CA ASN A 85 11.37 2.10 8.72
C ASN A 85 10.01 2.29 8.04
N ALA A 86 9.55 1.29 7.28
CA ALA A 86 8.24 1.31 6.64
C ALA A 86 7.14 0.85 7.59
N ASP A 87 5.92 1.38 7.41
CA ASP A 87 4.71 0.88 8.07
C ASP A 87 4.35 -0.50 7.51
N LEU A 88 4.46 -1.52 8.35
CA LEU A 88 4.24 -2.92 7.96
C LEU A 88 2.81 -3.19 7.47
N ASN A 89 1.79 -2.44 7.94
CA ASN A 89 0.42 -2.61 7.49
C ASN A 89 0.26 -2.12 6.04
N ILE A 90 0.94 -1.01 5.70
CA ILE A 90 0.94 -0.46 4.34
C ILE A 90 1.69 -1.40 3.41
N VAL A 91 2.88 -1.87 3.80
CA VAL A 91 3.65 -2.84 3.00
C VAL A 91 2.87 -4.14 2.81
N ALA A 92 2.24 -4.67 3.86
CA ALA A 92 1.39 -5.86 3.76
C ALA A 92 0.20 -5.63 2.82
N SER A 93 -0.43 -4.46 2.85
CA SER A 93 -1.51 -4.10 1.92
C SER A 93 -1.02 -4.09 0.47
N MET A 94 0.15 -3.50 0.20
CA MET A 94 0.76 -3.47 -1.13
C MET A 94 1.13 -4.86 -1.64
N THR A 95 1.80 -5.68 -0.82
CA THR A 95 2.19 -7.04 -1.20
C THR A 95 0.98 -7.95 -1.44
N ASN A 96 -0.07 -7.83 -0.61
CA ASN A 96 -1.32 -8.55 -0.80
C ASN A 96 -2.04 -8.10 -2.08
N ALA A 97 -2.04 -6.81 -2.39
CA ALA A 97 -2.62 -6.30 -3.62
C ALA A 97 -1.89 -6.84 -4.85
N LEU A 98 -0.54 -6.84 -4.88
CA LEU A 98 0.26 -7.40 -5.98
C LEU A 98 -0.04 -8.87 -6.25
N ASN A 99 -0.39 -9.64 -5.21
CA ASN A 99 -0.76 -11.03 -5.33
C ASN A 99 -2.22 -11.27 -5.75
N SER A 100 -3.13 -10.35 -5.38
CA SER A 100 -4.57 -10.56 -5.49
C SER A 100 -5.22 -9.85 -6.68
N ILE A 101 -4.57 -8.82 -7.22
CA ILE A 101 -5.06 -8.05 -8.36
C ILE A 101 -5.23 -8.93 -9.59
N GLN A 102 -6.36 -8.79 -10.28
CA GLN A 102 -6.65 -9.56 -11.48
C GLN A 102 -7.24 -8.67 -12.57
N PRO A 103 -6.99 -8.97 -13.85
CA PRO A 103 -7.73 -8.39 -14.95
C PRO A 103 -9.21 -8.77 -14.87
N VAL A 104 -10.09 -7.79 -14.97
CA VAL A 104 -11.55 -8.00 -15.05
C VAL A 104 -12.08 -7.80 -16.47
N GLU A 105 -11.33 -7.05 -17.30
CA GLU A 105 -11.67 -6.80 -18.70
C GLU A 105 -10.43 -6.46 -19.52
N ILE A 106 -10.43 -6.81 -20.81
CA ILE A 106 -9.47 -6.32 -21.80
C ILE A 106 -10.11 -5.13 -22.52
N ILE A 107 -9.49 -3.97 -22.38
CA ILE A 107 -9.98 -2.71 -22.95
C ILE A 107 -9.44 -2.50 -24.37
N SER A 108 -8.14 -2.75 -24.58
CA SER A 108 -7.51 -2.68 -25.88
C SER A 108 -6.53 -3.84 -26.06
N ARG A 109 -6.48 -4.43 -27.26
CA ARG A 109 -5.65 -5.59 -27.57
C ARG A 109 -4.50 -5.21 -28.49
N GLY A 110 -3.37 -5.88 -28.29
CA GLY A 110 -2.20 -5.74 -29.16
C GLY A 110 -1.35 -4.51 -28.82
N ASP A 111 -0.67 -3.99 -29.80
CA ASP A 111 0.05 -2.72 -29.64
C ASP A 111 -0.99 -1.62 -29.50
N ALA A 112 -1.39 -1.39 -28.23
CA ALA A 112 -2.27 -0.27 -27.92
C ALA A 112 -1.66 0.99 -28.53
N GLU A 113 -2.37 1.63 -29.47
CA GLU A 113 -1.91 2.84 -30.13
C GLU A 113 -1.57 3.90 -29.08
N ALA A 114 -0.66 4.79 -29.40
CA ALA A 114 -0.28 5.87 -28.49
C ALA A 114 -1.51 6.65 -27.98
N GLU A 115 -2.53 6.80 -28.83
CA GLU A 115 -3.81 7.44 -28.52
C GLU A 115 -4.58 6.72 -27.40
N ASP A 116 -4.64 5.38 -27.40
CA ASP A 116 -5.28 4.62 -26.33
C ASP A 116 -4.53 4.76 -25.01
N ARG A 117 -3.19 4.77 -25.04
CA ARG A 117 -2.37 4.96 -23.84
C ARG A 117 -2.55 6.37 -23.26
N GLU A 118 -2.59 7.39 -24.09
CA GLU A 118 -2.88 8.77 -23.69
C GLU A 118 -4.29 8.89 -23.09
N LYS A 119 -5.29 8.36 -23.77
CA LYS A 119 -6.69 8.35 -23.33
C LYS A 119 -6.88 7.76 -21.92
N TYR A 120 -6.15 6.69 -21.61
CA TYR A 120 -6.25 6.02 -20.31
C TYR A 120 -5.16 6.44 -19.33
N LYS A 121 -4.37 7.49 -19.63
CA LYS A 121 -3.28 8.03 -18.80
C LYS A 121 -2.23 6.96 -18.46
N LEU A 122 -1.80 6.23 -19.47
CA LEU A 122 -0.80 5.16 -19.38
C LEU A 122 0.56 5.58 -19.97
N LEU A 123 0.72 6.87 -20.32
CA LEU A 123 2.02 7.42 -20.74
C LEU A 123 2.95 7.53 -19.53
N ASP A 124 4.26 7.59 -19.79
CA ASP A 124 5.29 7.55 -18.73
C ASP A 124 5.21 8.75 -17.78
N ASP A 125 4.73 9.89 -18.24
CA ASP A 125 4.59 11.14 -17.47
C ASP A 125 3.29 11.25 -16.66
N GLU A 126 2.28 10.41 -16.93
CA GLU A 126 0.99 10.45 -16.25
C GLU A 126 0.69 9.22 -15.38
N SER A 127 1.39 8.13 -15.64
CA SER A 127 1.11 6.84 -15.00
C SER A 127 1.82 6.66 -13.66
N LEU A 128 1.23 5.82 -12.81
CA LEU A 128 1.88 5.27 -11.62
C LEU A 128 2.44 3.90 -11.97
N ASN A 129 3.76 3.73 -11.94
CA ASN A 129 4.42 2.46 -12.23
C ASN A 129 4.89 1.78 -10.95
N VAL A 130 4.48 0.52 -10.76
CA VAL A 130 4.78 -0.30 -9.59
C VAL A 130 5.49 -1.57 -10.04
N ILE A 131 6.69 -1.78 -9.55
CA ILE A 131 7.52 -2.95 -9.86
C ILE A 131 7.79 -3.71 -8.57
N ALA A 132 7.46 -5.01 -8.57
CA ALA A 132 7.80 -5.92 -7.48
C ALA A 132 8.96 -6.84 -7.88
N ILE A 133 9.91 -6.98 -6.97
CA ILE A 133 11.14 -7.74 -7.14
C ILE A 133 11.21 -8.79 -6.03
N ASP A 134 11.67 -10.00 -6.38
CA ASP A 134 11.83 -11.10 -5.44
C ASP A 134 13.24 -11.19 -4.84
N ASP A 135 13.46 -12.16 -3.97
CA ASP A 135 14.73 -12.45 -3.31
C ASP A 135 15.89 -12.82 -4.26
N SER A 136 15.57 -13.20 -5.50
CA SER A 136 16.55 -13.43 -6.57
C SER A 136 16.85 -12.19 -7.40
N SER A 137 16.40 -11.01 -6.97
CA SER A 137 16.48 -9.74 -7.69
C SER A 137 15.76 -9.75 -9.05
N LYS A 138 14.76 -10.61 -9.20
CA LYS A 138 13.98 -10.75 -10.42
C LYS A 138 12.68 -9.93 -10.30
N GLU A 139 12.36 -9.20 -11.37
CA GLU A 139 11.04 -8.58 -11.54
C GLU A 139 9.96 -9.68 -11.66
N VAL A 140 9.07 -9.74 -10.69
CA VAL A 140 7.99 -10.73 -10.61
C VAL A 140 6.62 -10.14 -10.95
N ARG A 141 6.50 -8.81 -10.89
CA ARG A 141 5.32 -8.06 -11.31
C ARG A 141 5.71 -6.64 -11.69
N ASN A 142 5.10 -6.13 -12.76
CA ASN A 142 5.22 -4.74 -13.17
C ASN A 142 3.83 -4.26 -13.60
N ILE A 143 3.28 -3.27 -12.92
CA ILE A 143 1.96 -2.74 -13.22
C ILE A 143 2.07 -1.25 -13.44
N ARG A 144 1.60 -0.82 -14.60
CA ARG A 144 1.42 0.60 -14.92
C ARG A 144 -0.04 0.95 -14.74
N PHE A 145 -0.36 1.74 -13.74
CA PHE A 145 -1.70 2.23 -13.43
C PHE A 145 -1.94 3.58 -14.10
N GLY A 146 -2.98 3.68 -14.88
CA GLY A 146 -3.46 4.90 -15.51
C GLY A 146 -4.58 5.59 -14.73
N MET A 147 -5.63 5.99 -15.45
CA MET A 147 -6.81 6.61 -14.84
C MET A 147 -7.70 5.58 -14.16
N LYS A 148 -8.39 6.00 -13.09
CA LYS A 148 -9.42 5.19 -12.43
C LYS A 148 -10.66 5.08 -13.33
N SER A 149 -11.29 3.91 -13.32
CA SER A 149 -12.58 3.73 -13.97
C SER A 149 -13.68 4.47 -13.21
N THR A 150 -14.67 4.97 -13.94
CA THR A 150 -15.89 5.55 -13.36
C THR A 150 -16.85 4.48 -12.83
N LEU A 151 -16.62 3.21 -13.17
CA LEU A 151 -17.43 2.08 -12.77
C LEU A 151 -16.65 1.18 -11.81
N GLY A 152 -17.11 1.08 -10.57
CA GLY A 152 -16.51 0.24 -9.54
C GLY A 152 -15.11 0.68 -9.10
N ASN A 153 -14.43 -0.19 -8.35
CA ASN A 153 -13.08 0.05 -7.83
C ASN A 153 -12.00 -0.42 -8.80
N ASN A 154 -12.14 -0.10 -10.10
CA ASN A 154 -11.25 -0.58 -11.14
C ASN A 154 -10.34 0.53 -11.66
N VAL A 155 -9.23 0.14 -12.30
CA VAL A 155 -8.26 1.06 -12.89
C VAL A 155 -7.74 0.53 -14.22
N TYR A 156 -7.60 1.42 -15.22
CA TYR A 156 -6.98 1.09 -16.50
C TYR A 156 -5.48 0.90 -16.31
N SER A 157 -4.94 -0.20 -16.85
CA SER A 157 -3.56 -0.59 -16.54
C SER A 157 -2.92 -1.40 -17.66
N GLN A 158 -1.59 -1.41 -17.67
CA GLN A 158 -0.76 -2.38 -18.40
C GLN A 158 -0.01 -3.24 -17.38
N ILE A 159 0.23 -4.52 -17.72
CA ILE A 159 0.80 -5.50 -16.78
C ILE A 159 2.01 -6.18 -17.42
N ASP A 160 3.10 -6.22 -16.70
CA ASP A 160 4.35 -6.88 -17.08
C ASP A 160 4.82 -6.37 -18.47
N LYS A 161 5.13 -7.26 -19.38
CA LYS A 161 5.52 -6.92 -20.76
C LYS A 161 4.35 -6.99 -21.74
N ASP A 162 3.11 -7.18 -21.24
CA ASP A 162 1.93 -7.25 -22.09
C ASP A 162 1.55 -5.83 -22.55
N LYS A 163 1.31 -5.69 -23.85
CA LYS A 163 0.96 -4.42 -24.47
C LYS A 163 -0.54 -4.12 -24.45
N ASN A 164 -1.36 -5.10 -24.02
CA ASN A 164 -2.79 -4.89 -23.85
C ASN A 164 -3.08 -3.89 -22.73
N ILE A 165 -4.19 -3.19 -22.87
CA ILE A 165 -4.75 -2.37 -21.80
C ILE A 165 -5.85 -3.20 -21.10
N TYR A 166 -5.72 -3.34 -19.81
CA TYR A 166 -6.64 -4.05 -18.94
C TYR A 166 -7.39 -3.12 -18.02
N LEU A 167 -8.59 -3.50 -17.66
CA LEU A 167 -9.23 -3.00 -16.45
C LEU A 167 -8.85 -3.94 -15.31
N LEU A 168 -8.11 -3.44 -14.32
CA LEU A 168 -7.72 -4.19 -13.12
C LEU A 168 -8.65 -3.91 -11.98
N GLY A 169 -8.96 -4.94 -11.20
CA GLY A 169 -9.84 -4.85 -10.04
C GLY A 169 -9.72 -6.06 -9.13
N ASN A 170 -10.87 -6.56 -8.67
CA ASN A 170 -10.99 -7.70 -7.74
C ASN A 170 -10.42 -7.41 -6.35
N LEU A 171 -10.41 -6.14 -5.94
CA LEU A 171 -10.03 -5.70 -4.61
C LEU A 171 -11.18 -4.90 -3.97
N SER A 172 -11.17 -4.78 -2.66
CA SER A 172 -12.16 -3.99 -1.90
C SER A 172 -12.05 -2.48 -2.15
N SER A 173 -10.87 -2.02 -2.56
CA SER A 173 -10.58 -0.63 -2.92
C SER A 173 -9.95 -0.56 -4.32
N ASN A 174 -9.88 0.66 -4.90
CA ASN A 174 -9.21 0.84 -6.17
C ASN A 174 -7.73 0.46 -6.05
N PRO A 175 -7.21 -0.43 -6.92
CA PRO A 175 -5.82 -0.88 -6.84
C PRO A 175 -4.80 0.25 -6.86
N LYS A 176 -5.01 1.30 -7.64
CA LYS A 176 -4.11 2.45 -7.71
C LYS A 176 -3.96 3.14 -6.35
N ASP A 177 -5.04 3.27 -5.56
CA ASP A 177 -5.02 3.97 -4.27
C ASP A 177 -4.14 3.28 -3.22
N ILE A 178 -3.92 1.98 -3.37
CA ILE A 178 -3.05 1.21 -2.49
C ILE A 178 -1.59 1.64 -2.69
N PHE A 179 -1.20 1.94 -3.94
CA PHE A 179 0.18 2.30 -4.31
C PHE A 179 0.39 3.79 -4.48
N ASP A 180 -0.68 4.58 -4.68
CA ASP A 180 -0.62 6.03 -4.84
C ASP A 180 -0.41 6.71 -3.47
N LYS A 181 0.77 6.45 -2.89
CA LYS A 181 1.22 6.92 -1.59
C LYS A 181 2.48 7.75 -1.75
N THR A 182 2.63 8.79 -0.97
CA THR A 182 3.91 9.49 -0.85
C THR A 182 4.89 8.68 -0.02
N GLU A 183 6.17 9.00 -0.10
CA GLU A 183 7.18 8.42 0.79
C GLU A 183 6.78 8.58 2.26
N ASP A 184 6.31 9.77 2.63
CA ASP A 184 5.89 10.10 3.99
C ASP A 184 4.68 9.28 4.48
N ASP A 185 3.78 8.89 3.58
CA ASP A 185 2.65 8.01 3.93
C ASP A 185 3.10 6.61 4.34
N ILE A 186 4.23 6.14 3.80
CA ILE A 186 4.71 4.76 3.98
C ILE A 186 5.66 4.65 5.18
N ILE A 187 6.29 5.74 5.57
CA ILE A 187 7.19 5.74 6.73
C ILE A 187 6.42 5.43 8.01
N ASN A 188 6.96 4.51 8.81
CA ASN A 188 6.43 4.24 10.15
C ASN A 188 6.73 5.43 11.07
N LYS A 189 5.68 6.11 11.53
CA LYS A 189 5.76 7.27 12.42
C LYS A 189 5.38 6.94 13.88
N THR A 190 5.32 5.67 14.21
CA THR A 190 5.00 5.24 15.57
C THR A 190 6.20 5.46 16.47
N ILE A 191 6.05 6.39 17.43
CA ILE A 191 7.06 6.65 18.47
C ILE A 191 6.91 5.63 19.59
N SER A 192 5.68 5.43 20.04
CA SER A 192 5.32 4.47 21.09
C SER A 192 3.99 3.81 20.76
N SER A 193 3.88 2.51 21.05
CA SER A 193 2.62 1.75 20.90
C SER A 193 2.62 0.63 21.95
N ILE A 194 2.33 0.98 23.19
CA ILE A 194 2.40 0.08 24.35
C ILE A 194 1.02 -0.01 24.98
N ARG A 195 0.58 -1.24 25.27
CA ARG A 195 -0.70 -1.48 25.96
C ARG A 195 -0.60 -1.00 27.41
N ASN A 196 -1.61 -0.26 27.88
CA ASN A 196 -1.62 0.32 29.23
C ASN A 196 -1.52 -0.74 30.34
N ASP A 197 -2.07 -1.93 30.13
CA ASP A 197 -2.04 -3.02 31.11
C ASP A 197 -0.64 -3.61 31.30
N SER A 198 0.20 -3.62 30.29
CA SER A 198 1.58 -4.10 30.33
C SER A 198 2.58 -3.10 30.93
N ILE A 199 2.19 -1.82 31.08
CA ILE A 199 3.10 -0.80 31.61
C ILE A 199 3.19 -0.97 33.12
N ASN A 200 4.41 -1.06 33.63
CA ASN A 200 4.67 -1.15 35.08
C ASN A 200 5.40 0.08 35.63
N LYS A 201 6.07 0.87 34.75
CA LYS A 201 6.74 2.10 35.19
C LYS A 201 6.78 3.14 34.05
N ILE A 202 6.62 4.41 34.42
CA ILE A 202 6.85 5.57 33.56
C ILE A 202 7.71 6.55 34.34
N ILE A 203 8.78 7.05 33.69
CA ILE A 203 9.60 8.13 34.21
C ILE A 203 9.49 9.30 33.22
N ILE A 204 9.18 10.47 33.74
CA ILE A 204 9.11 11.73 32.99
C ILE A 204 10.16 12.66 33.55
N SER A 205 11.24 12.94 32.80
CA SER A 205 12.23 13.94 33.15
C SER A 205 11.85 15.29 32.57
N TYR A 206 11.70 16.29 33.41
CA TYR A 206 11.37 17.66 33.06
C TYR A 206 12.02 18.66 34.03
N ASN A 207 12.67 19.69 33.52
CA ASN A 207 13.36 20.72 34.32
C ASN A 207 14.33 20.14 35.37
N ASN A 208 15.15 19.17 34.95
CA ASN A 208 16.13 18.47 35.82
C ASN A 208 15.49 17.71 37.02
N LYS A 209 14.24 17.37 36.90
CA LYS A 209 13.53 16.57 37.91
C LYS A 209 12.85 15.39 37.24
N ASP A 210 12.94 14.20 37.90
CA ASP A 210 12.23 13.01 37.47
C ASP A 210 10.95 12.85 38.25
N TYR A 211 9.87 12.54 37.52
CA TYR A 211 8.56 12.16 38.05
C TYR A 211 8.31 10.71 37.71
N THR A 212 8.06 9.89 38.69
CA THR A 212 7.92 8.45 38.52
C THR A 212 6.49 8.01 38.79
N LEU A 213 5.92 7.22 37.88
CA LEU A 213 4.74 6.43 38.09
C LEU A 213 5.14 4.95 38.06
N GLU A 214 4.86 4.19 39.12
CA GLU A 214 5.20 2.77 39.19
C GLU A 214 4.03 1.97 39.75
N LYS A 215 3.84 0.77 39.24
CA LYS A 215 2.86 -0.19 39.76
C LYS A 215 3.42 -1.61 39.75
N SER A 216 3.01 -2.41 40.73
CA SER A 216 3.24 -3.85 40.70
C SER A 216 2.25 -4.52 39.74
N GLU A 217 2.59 -5.69 39.24
CA GLU A 217 1.69 -6.49 38.41
C GLU A 217 0.37 -6.75 39.16
N GLY A 218 -0.77 -6.57 38.46
CA GLY A 218 -2.10 -6.73 39.03
C GLY A 218 -2.54 -5.62 39.98
N ALA A 219 -1.72 -4.59 40.23
CA ALA A 219 -2.09 -3.46 41.07
C ALA A 219 -3.23 -2.64 40.47
N THR A 220 -4.06 -2.07 41.32
CA THR A 220 -5.16 -1.16 40.94
C THR A 220 -4.78 0.31 41.04
N ASN A 221 -3.58 0.61 41.58
CA ASN A 221 -3.09 1.96 41.79
C ASN A 221 -1.69 2.15 41.21
N TRP A 222 -1.43 3.36 40.74
CA TRP A 222 -0.10 3.88 40.52
C TRP A 222 0.47 4.44 41.83
N ILE A 223 1.76 4.25 42.05
CA ILE A 223 2.54 4.91 43.11
C ILE A 223 3.33 6.01 42.41
N LYS A 224 3.03 7.25 42.77
CA LYS A 224 3.75 8.42 42.25
C LYS A 224 4.85 8.84 43.22
N ASP A 225 6.07 9.00 42.73
CA ASP A 225 7.24 9.50 43.47
C ASP A 225 7.43 8.82 44.85
N ASN A 226 7.10 7.53 44.92
CA ASN A 226 7.11 6.69 46.13
C ASN A 226 6.18 7.12 47.30
N ASN A 227 5.28 8.10 47.04
CA ASN A 227 4.51 8.69 48.14
C ASN A 227 2.98 8.68 47.95
N SER A 228 2.51 8.82 46.74
CA SER A 228 1.07 9.01 46.44
C SER A 228 0.49 7.82 45.70
N ASN A 229 -0.64 7.29 46.22
CA ASN A 229 -1.43 6.29 45.55
C ASN A 229 -2.48 6.96 44.64
N ILE A 230 -2.47 6.69 43.35
CA ILE A 230 -3.44 7.23 42.37
C ILE A 230 -4.13 6.04 41.70
N ASN A 231 -5.45 6.04 41.64
CA ASN A 231 -6.20 4.99 40.96
C ASN A 231 -5.79 4.94 39.48
N ILE A 232 -5.60 3.73 38.94
CA ILE A 232 -5.20 3.54 37.54
C ILE A 232 -6.17 4.21 36.59
N ASN A 233 -7.48 4.15 36.85
CA ASN A 233 -8.50 4.75 36.02
C ASN A 233 -8.40 6.30 35.95
N ASP A 234 -7.87 6.92 37.01
CA ASP A 234 -7.71 8.41 37.03
C ASP A 234 -6.61 8.93 36.12
N LEU A 235 -5.69 8.05 35.71
CA LEU A 235 -4.58 8.37 34.79
C LEU A 235 -4.62 7.57 33.49
N TYR A 236 -5.69 6.79 33.26
CA TYR A 236 -5.74 5.89 32.09
C TYR A 236 -5.53 6.62 30.77
N GLY A 237 -6.22 7.76 30.56
CA GLY A 237 -6.11 8.55 29.35
C GLY A 237 -4.72 9.19 29.16
N GLN A 238 -4.14 9.68 30.26
CA GLN A 238 -2.81 10.30 30.26
C GLN A 238 -1.73 9.28 29.93
N VAL A 239 -1.77 8.12 30.60
CA VAL A 239 -0.86 7.01 30.33
C VAL A 239 -1.01 6.52 28.88
N TYR A 240 -2.25 6.39 28.40
CA TYR A 240 -2.52 6.01 27.01
C TYR A 240 -1.90 7.00 26.01
N THR A 241 -2.06 8.30 26.23
CA THR A 241 -1.52 9.33 25.35
C THR A 241 0.01 9.28 25.27
N ILE A 242 0.68 9.07 26.39
CA ILE A 242 2.14 8.96 26.45
C ILE A 242 2.61 7.64 25.83
N ALA A 243 1.91 6.54 26.10
CA ALA A 243 2.30 5.21 25.65
C ALA A 243 1.92 4.90 24.19
N ASN A 244 1.13 5.75 23.53
CA ASN A 244 0.67 5.57 22.16
C ASN A 244 0.89 6.84 21.33
N LEU A 245 2.11 7.35 21.33
CA LEU A 245 2.48 8.53 20.59
C LEU A 245 2.81 8.16 19.15
N LYS A 246 2.20 8.87 18.20
CA LYS A 246 2.53 8.84 16.78
C LYS A 246 3.03 10.21 16.36
N ALA A 247 4.13 10.25 15.62
CA ALA A 247 4.64 11.48 15.02
C ALA A 247 3.78 11.92 13.82
N ASP A 248 3.78 13.21 13.53
CA ASP A 248 3.10 13.79 12.37
C ASP A 248 3.93 13.62 11.08
N GLY A 249 5.28 13.52 11.21
CA GLY A 249 6.17 13.25 10.09
C GLY A 249 7.62 13.04 10.52
N VAL A 250 8.51 12.94 9.51
CA VAL A 250 9.96 12.79 9.70
C VAL A 250 10.71 14.05 9.31
N ILE A 251 11.81 14.33 9.99
CA ILE A 251 12.70 15.44 9.68
C ILE A 251 13.75 14.92 8.68
N LYS A 252 13.70 15.45 7.45
CA LYS A 252 14.60 15.03 6.36
C LYS A 252 15.92 15.82 6.32
N GLU A 253 15.94 17.00 6.94
CA GLU A 253 17.09 17.91 6.96
C GLU A 253 17.92 17.72 8.21
N ASP A 254 19.25 17.91 8.09
CA ASP A 254 20.16 17.97 9.23
C ASP A 254 20.03 19.33 9.94
N LEU A 255 19.01 19.44 10.77
CA LEU A 255 18.86 20.59 11.65
C LEU A 255 19.66 20.39 12.93
N ASN A 256 20.20 21.48 13.49
CA ASN A 256 20.83 21.44 14.81
C ASN A 256 19.82 20.91 15.85
N LYS A 257 20.23 19.98 16.68
CA LYS A 257 19.38 19.47 17.78
C LYS A 257 19.05 20.61 18.75
N ASN A 258 17.78 20.80 19.02
CA ASN A 258 17.31 21.68 20.07
C ASN A 258 17.53 21.03 21.46
N SER A 259 17.44 21.82 22.52
CA SER A 259 17.51 21.29 23.89
C SER A 259 16.31 20.38 24.18
N VAL A 260 16.56 19.35 24.98
CA VAL A 260 15.51 18.41 25.42
C VAL A 260 14.54 19.15 26.35
N LEU A 261 13.24 19.04 26.07
CA LEU A 261 12.16 19.56 26.89
C LEU A 261 11.64 18.50 27.83
N TYR A 262 11.33 17.31 27.30
CA TYR A 262 10.91 16.13 28.07
C TYR A 262 11.71 14.91 27.63
N LYS A 263 12.13 14.08 28.60
CA LYS A 263 12.55 12.71 28.36
C LYS A 263 11.53 11.78 29.00
N ILE A 264 11.05 10.78 28.26
CA ILE A 264 10.04 9.85 28.71
C ILE A 264 10.57 8.43 28.56
N GLU A 265 10.57 7.69 29.67
CA GLU A 265 10.94 6.28 29.70
C GLU A 265 9.73 5.46 30.14
N ILE A 266 9.38 4.43 29.40
CA ILE A 266 8.25 3.54 29.66
C ILE A 266 8.78 2.13 29.78
N SER A 267 8.61 1.53 30.97
CA SER A 267 8.92 0.13 31.20
C SER A 267 7.63 -0.68 31.11
N ALA A 268 7.63 -1.66 30.21
CA ALA A 268 6.51 -2.57 30.01
C ALA A 268 7.02 -4.00 29.85
N ASP A 269 6.54 -4.92 30.65
CA ASP A 269 7.05 -6.28 30.74
C ASP A 269 8.58 -6.29 30.95
N SER A 270 9.36 -6.79 30.00
CA SER A 270 10.83 -6.81 30.06
C SER A 270 11.49 -5.76 29.17
N ASN A 271 10.70 -4.84 28.56
CA ASN A 271 11.20 -3.86 27.60
C ASN A 271 11.16 -2.45 28.19
N ILE A 272 12.13 -1.64 27.79
CA ILE A 272 12.17 -0.21 28.08
C ILE A 272 12.16 0.53 26.75
N LEU A 273 11.21 1.45 26.60
CA LEU A 273 11.15 2.40 25.50
C LEU A 273 11.51 3.78 26.04
N SER A 274 12.44 4.46 25.39
CA SER A 274 12.84 5.83 25.74
C SER A 274 12.72 6.74 24.51
N TYR A 275 12.09 7.90 24.70
CA TYR A 275 12.04 8.95 23.69
C TYR A 275 12.16 10.34 24.31
N GLU A 276 12.68 11.27 23.53
CA GLU A 276 12.87 12.65 23.92
C GLU A 276 12.01 13.57 23.06
N ILE A 277 11.46 14.60 23.67
CA ILE A 277 10.81 15.72 22.99
C ILE A 277 11.70 16.93 23.17
N LEU A 278 12.12 17.50 22.06
CA LEU A 278 13.00 18.68 22.04
C LEU A 278 12.16 19.96 21.92
N ASN A 279 12.75 21.08 22.32
CA ASN A 279 12.13 22.37 22.18
C ASN A 279 11.74 22.66 20.73
N LYS A 280 10.75 23.52 20.58
CA LYS A 280 10.16 23.91 19.30
C LYS A 280 11.24 24.47 18.36
N ASN A 281 11.24 23.98 17.13
CA ASN A 281 12.11 24.49 16.09
C ASN A 281 11.52 25.78 15.51
N ASN A 282 12.32 26.85 15.50
CA ASN A 282 11.90 28.16 15.01
C ASN A 282 11.66 28.21 13.49
N THR A 283 12.21 27.24 12.74
CA THR A 283 12.11 27.23 11.27
C THR A 283 10.78 26.66 10.79
N ASN A 284 10.35 25.53 11.37
CA ASN A 284 9.13 24.80 10.92
C ASN A 284 8.02 24.79 11.96
N ASN A 285 8.23 25.42 13.11
CA ASN A 285 7.27 25.57 14.19
C ASN A 285 6.77 24.26 14.81
N ASN A 286 7.54 23.16 14.68
CA ASN A 286 7.22 21.82 15.18
C ASN A 286 8.17 21.44 16.33
N TYR A 287 7.75 20.47 17.14
CA TYR A 287 8.60 19.85 18.17
C TYR A 287 9.25 18.61 17.58
N GLU A 288 10.55 18.49 17.78
CA GLU A 288 11.27 17.29 17.37
C GLU A 288 11.07 16.17 18.39
N VAL A 289 11.00 14.93 17.90
CA VAL A 289 10.96 13.72 18.71
C VAL A 289 12.08 12.78 18.26
N SER A 290 12.86 12.28 19.20
CA SER A 290 13.92 11.29 18.95
C SER A 290 13.70 10.06 19.83
N LEU A 291 13.96 8.87 19.28
CA LEU A 291 13.97 7.61 20.01
C LEU A 291 15.42 7.19 20.29
N GLU A 292 15.66 6.58 21.43
CA GLU A 292 17.02 6.21 21.85
C GLU A 292 17.72 5.24 20.88
N ASN A 293 16.97 4.33 20.26
CA ASN A 293 17.52 3.29 19.35
C ASN A 293 17.12 3.50 17.89
N ASP A 294 16.75 4.72 17.49
CA ASP A 294 16.42 5.08 16.11
C ASP A 294 17.22 6.30 15.66
N ASN A 295 17.92 6.17 14.55
CA ASN A 295 18.69 7.29 13.97
C ASN A 295 17.79 8.30 13.26
N ASN A 296 16.52 7.99 13.05
CA ASN A 296 15.57 8.89 12.43
C ASN A 296 15.08 9.93 13.44
N ARG A 297 14.81 11.12 12.92
CA ARG A 297 14.26 12.22 13.68
C ARG A 297 12.83 12.47 13.21
N TYR A 298 11.94 12.58 14.15
CA TYR A 298 10.51 12.78 13.90
C TYR A 298 10.09 14.17 14.35
N TYR A 299 8.90 14.60 13.95
CA TYR A 299 8.31 15.80 14.50
C TYR A 299 6.84 15.58 14.86
N ILE A 300 6.38 16.35 15.84
CA ILE A 300 4.98 16.51 16.20
C ILE A 300 4.59 17.97 16.08
N THR A 301 3.36 18.21 15.65
CA THR A 301 2.78 19.56 15.51
C THR A 301 2.39 20.11 16.87
N ASP A 302 2.07 21.43 16.92
CA ASP A 302 1.55 22.06 18.13
C ASP A 302 0.31 21.36 18.70
N ALA A 303 -0.56 20.83 17.83
CA ALA A 303 -1.78 20.15 18.27
C ALA A 303 -1.44 18.83 19.00
N THR A 304 -0.58 18.01 18.40
CA THR A 304 -0.12 16.74 18.99
C THR A 304 0.67 17.00 20.27
N PHE A 305 1.55 18.01 20.27
CA PHE A 305 2.32 18.39 21.45
C PHE A 305 1.43 18.89 22.59
N THR A 306 0.40 19.71 22.31
CA THR A 306 -0.51 20.23 23.34
C THR A 306 -1.22 19.07 24.07
N ASN A 307 -1.74 18.09 23.34
CA ASN A 307 -2.39 16.92 23.92
C ASN A 307 -1.41 16.10 24.80
N LEU A 308 -0.19 15.93 24.30
CA LEU A 308 0.85 15.19 25.05
C LEU A 308 1.27 15.96 26.32
N LYS A 309 1.49 17.26 26.18
CA LYS A 309 1.85 18.15 27.31
C LYS A 309 0.77 18.14 28.40
N GLU A 310 -0.51 18.22 28.03
CA GLU A 310 -1.61 18.15 28.96
C GLU A 310 -1.63 16.81 29.72
N ALA A 311 -1.37 15.70 29.03
CA ALA A 311 -1.25 14.39 29.67
C ALA A 311 -0.07 14.35 30.67
N ILE A 312 1.08 14.90 30.29
CA ILE A 312 2.27 14.99 31.13
C ILE A 312 2.00 15.88 32.36
N ASP A 313 1.47 17.09 32.14
CA ASP A 313 1.18 18.03 33.22
C ASP A 313 0.18 17.44 34.24
N ASN A 314 -0.82 16.72 33.78
CA ASN A 314 -1.78 16.05 34.65
C ASN A 314 -1.12 14.95 35.50
N ILE A 315 -0.11 14.27 35.00
CA ILE A 315 0.67 13.29 35.77
C ILE A 315 1.57 14.01 36.79
N ILE A 316 2.27 15.06 36.36
CA ILE A 316 3.22 15.79 37.21
C ILE A 316 2.53 16.48 38.37
N ASN A 317 1.31 17.01 38.17
CA ASN A 317 0.60 17.84 39.16
C ASN A 317 -0.36 17.06 40.08
N LYS A 318 -0.65 15.78 39.79
CA LYS A 318 -1.38 14.89 40.71
C LYS A 318 -0.46 14.35 41.81
#